data_9379eb600a42cf9493884f8d9d8c7927
#
_entry.id   9379eb600a42cf9493884f8d9d8c7927
#
_cell.length_a   1.000
_cell.length_b   1.000
_cell.length_c   1.000
_cell.angle_alpha   90.00
_cell.angle_beta   90.00
_cell.angle_gamma   90.00
#
_symmetry.space_group_name_H-M   'P 1'
#
loop_
_entity.id
_entity.type
_entity.pdbx_description
1 polymer ?
#
loop_
_entity_poly.entity_id
_entity_poly.type
_entity_poly.pdbx_seq_one_letter_code
_entity_poly.pdbx_strand_id
1 'polypeptide(L)'
;LSEGPLWIENLNSLLFTQVASNKVFKWNDNDGLPVYLDPSGYTGIVPAEPDGLVGSNGMVLNSNGDLILAQHGDRRVAKLIDWDNETPEFETLAGRYNDKLFNSPNDLVYADNGDLYFTDPPYGFGLEKLLTSELKEQPVNGVYKLTKSGEVVLLVEDILLPNGIAISNDNKTLYVNSSDVEYPIITKFDITENGLENREIFF
;
A
#
# COMPACT_ATOMS: atom_id res chain seq x y z
N LEU A 1 -5.38 -5.20 13.98
CA LEU A 1 -4.23 -4.48 13.41
C LEU A 1 -4.74 -3.20 12.77
N SER A 2 -4.29 -2.03 13.24
CA SER A 2 -4.61 -0.72 12.67
C SER A 2 -3.36 -0.18 12.00
N GLU A 3 -3.52 0.35 10.78
CA GLU A 3 -2.44 0.73 9.89
C GLU A 3 -2.78 2.03 9.13
N GLY A 4 -1.87 2.52 8.30
CA GLY A 4 -2.07 3.58 7.32
C GLY A 4 -2.70 4.86 7.86
N PRO A 5 -2.19 5.46 8.96
CA PRO A 5 -2.76 6.69 9.49
C PRO A 5 -2.57 7.84 8.50
N LEU A 6 -3.67 8.55 8.21
CA LEU A 6 -3.68 9.67 7.27
C LEU A 6 -4.55 10.81 7.82
N TRP A 7 -3.95 11.97 8.04
CA TRP A 7 -4.70 13.18 8.40
C TRP A 7 -5.33 13.81 7.17
N ILE A 8 -6.62 14.06 7.23
CA ILE A 8 -7.38 14.72 6.15
C ILE A 8 -7.81 16.11 6.64
N GLU A 9 -7.11 17.12 6.15
CA GLU A 9 -7.32 18.51 6.59
C GLU A 9 -8.75 18.99 6.37
N ASN A 10 -9.31 18.75 5.18
CA ASN A 10 -10.67 19.18 4.84
C ASN A 10 -11.76 18.52 5.72
N LEU A 11 -11.49 17.35 6.26
CA LEU A 11 -12.39 16.63 7.17
C LEU A 11 -12.08 16.91 8.63
N ASN A 12 -10.96 17.58 8.92
CA ASN A 12 -10.40 17.73 10.26
C ASN A 12 -10.41 16.40 11.03
N SER A 13 -9.94 15.33 10.38
CA SER A 13 -10.04 13.96 10.87
C SER A 13 -8.84 13.12 10.51
N LEU A 14 -8.52 12.16 11.38
CA LEU A 14 -7.59 11.10 11.14
C LEU A 14 -8.32 9.91 10.54
N LEU A 15 -7.91 9.48 9.35
CA LEU A 15 -8.28 8.17 8.81
C LEU A 15 -7.24 7.13 9.22
N PHE A 16 -7.67 5.90 9.46
CA PHE A 16 -6.78 4.76 9.60
C PHE A 16 -7.51 3.48 9.21
N THR A 17 -6.75 2.51 8.74
CA THR A 17 -7.28 1.21 8.30
C THR A 17 -7.35 0.22 9.46
N GLN A 18 -8.31 -0.69 9.41
CA GLN A 18 -8.32 -1.91 10.20
C GLN A 18 -8.34 -3.10 9.24
N VAL A 19 -7.14 -3.60 8.95
CA VAL A 19 -6.90 -4.56 7.88
C VAL A 19 -7.72 -5.84 8.02
N ALA A 20 -7.79 -6.41 9.23
CA ALA A 20 -8.52 -7.64 9.49
C ALA A 20 -10.05 -7.51 9.32
N SER A 21 -10.63 -6.34 9.55
CA SER A 21 -12.07 -6.10 9.40
C SER A 21 -12.48 -5.51 8.07
N ASN A 22 -11.52 -5.27 7.16
CA ASN A 22 -11.75 -4.70 5.84
C ASN A 22 -12.41 -3.30 5.88
N LYS A 23 -11.99 -2.45 6.85
CA LYS A 23 -12.60 -1.14 7.09
C LYS A 23 -11.56 -0.04 7.18
N VAL A 24 -11.99 1.19 6.84
CA VAL A 24 -11.33 2.43 7.26
C VAL A 24 -12.20 3.08 8.32
N PHE A 25 -11.57 3.56 9.37
CA PHE A 25 -12.20 4.37 10.41
C PHE A 25 -11.79 5.83 10.28
N LYS A 26 -12.71 6.71 10.67
CA LYS A 26 -12.47 8.14 10.77
C LYS A 26 -12.54 8.54 12.25
N TRP A 27 -11.55 9.25 12.73
CA TRP A 27 -11.54 9.77 14.09
C TRP A 27 -11.41 11.29 14.10
N ASN A 28 -12.21 11.94 14.90
CA ASN A 28 -12.05 13.33 15.36
C ASN A 28 -12.67 13.50 16.76
N ASP A 29 -12.43 14.65 17.38
CA ASP A 29 -12.88 14.92 18.76
C ASP A 29 -14.41 14.98 18.92
N ASN A 30 -15.16 15.24 17.84
CA ASN A 30 -16.60 15.47 17.89
C ASN A 30 -17.41 14.20 17.59
N ASP A 31 -17.00 13.42 16.59
CA ASP A 31 -17.78 12.31 16.03
C ASP A 31 -17.36 10.95 16.61
N GLY A 32 -16.27 10.93 17.39
CA GLY A 32 -15.71 9.67 17.91
C GLY A 32 -15.01 8.87 16.83
N LEU A 33 -15.42 7.62 16.61
CA LEU A 33 -14.76 6.66 15.73
C LEU A 33 -15.75 5.95 14.79
N PRO A 34 -16.44 6.66 13.89
CA PRO A 34 -17.31 6.02 12.90
C PRO A 34 -16.51 5.25 11.85
N VAL A 35 -17.15 4.23 11.25
CA VAL A 35 -16.66 3.60 10.03
C VAL A 35 -16.76 4.62 8.89
N TYR A 36 -15.67 4.72 8.12
CA TYR A 36 -15.55 5.62 6.98
C TYR A 36 -15.71 4.88 5.65
N LEU A 37 -15.04 3.73 5.47
CA LEU A 37 -15.21 2.85 4.32
C LEU A 37 -15.46 1.42 4.78
N ASP A 38 -16.43 0.74 4.15
CA ASP A 38 -16.75 -0.67 4.32
C ASP A 38 -17.37 -1.23 3.01
N PRO A 39 -16.70 -2.04 2.22
CA PRO A 39 -15.34 -2.56 2.39
C PRO A 39 -14.24 -1.55 2.02
N SER A 40 -13.01 -1.77 2.51
CA SER A 40 -11.86 -0.89 2.19
C SER A 40 -10.84 -1.50 1.22
N GLY A 41 -10.58 -2.81 1.29
CA GLY A 41 -9.49 -3.47 0.59
C GLY A 41 -9.86 -4.76 -0.14
N TYR A 42 -11.03 -5.34 0.14
CA TYR A 42 -11.54 -6.52 -0.55
C TYR A 42 -12.98 -6.31 -0.97
N THR A 43 -13.20 -6.24 -2.28
CA THR A 43 -14.51 -6.09 -2.92
C THR A 43 -14.91 -7.34 -3.70
N GLY A 44 -14.06 -8.37 -3.73
CA GLY A 44 -14.35 -9.65 -4.37
C GLY A 44 -13.97 -9.74 -5.85
N ILE A 45 -13.15 -8.82 -6.36
CA ILE A 45 -12.74 -8.83 -7.78
C ILE A 45 -11.68 -9.87 -8.10
N VAL A 46 -10.97 -10.39 -7.11
CA VAL A 46 -9.99 -11.48 -7.23
C VAL A 46 -10.15 -12.44 -6.05
N PRO A 47 -9.68 -13.70 -6.16
CA PRO A 47 -9.67 -14.62 -5.03
C PRO A 47 -8.81 -14.10 -3.87
N ALA A 48 -9.29 -14.29 -2.64
CA ALA A 48 -8.55 -14.02 -1.41
C ALA A 48 -8.50 -15.28 -0.52
N GLU A 49 -7.50 -15.36 0.35
CA GLU A 49 -7.43 -16.42 1.35
C GLU A 49 -8.55 -16.24 2.39
N PRO A 50 -9.24 -17.32 2.82
CA PRO A 50 -10.34 -17.23 3.77
C PRO A 50 -9.98 -16.55 5.09
N ASP A 51 -8.76 -16.78 5.58
CA ASP A 51 -8.23 -16.21 6.82
C ASP A 51 -7.21 -15.07 6.56
N GLY A 52 -7.27 -14.49 5.35
CA GLY A 52 -6.38 -13.43 4.91
C GLY A 52 -6.64 -12.08 5.59
N LEU A 53 -5.63 -11.24 5.60
CA LEU A 53 -5.73 -9.84 5.99
C LEU A 53 -6.16 -9.02 4.77
N VAL A 54 -7.47 -8.90 4.55
CA VAL A 54 -8.02 -8.46 3.25
C VAL A 54 -8.34 -6.96 3.15
N GLY A 55 -8.30 -6.23 4.26
CA GLY A 55 -8.55 -4.77 4.24
C GLY A 55 -7.46 -3.98 3.51
N SER A 56 -7.68 -2.70 3.32
CA SER A 56 -6.60 -1.80 2.90
C SER A 56 -5.58 -1.63 4.04
N ASN A 57 -4.33 -1.33 3.68
CA ASN A 57 -3.26 -1.04 4.62
C ASN A 57 -2.86 0.43 4.52
N GLY A 58 -1.82 0.81 3.79
CA GLY A 58 -1.43 2.19 3.60
C GLY A 58 -2.46 3.02 2.82
N MET A 59 -2.49 4.32 3.11
CA MET A 59 -3.32 5.31 2.43
C MET A 59 -2.53 6.59 2.20
N VAL A 60 -2.77 7.26 1.08
CA VAL A 60 -2.19 8.57 0.78
C VAL A 60 -3.16 9.41 -0.07
N LEU A 61 -3.05 10.73 -0.02
CA LEU A 61 -3.69 11.61 -0.98
C LEU A 61 -2.77 11.87 -2.17
N ASN A 62 -3.34 11.85 -3.37
CA ASN A 62 -2.64 12.39 -4.54
C ASN A 62 -2.71 13.93 -4.58
N SER A 63 -2.07 14.54 -5.57
CA SER A 63 -2.04 16.01 -5.73
C SER A 63 -3.41 16.64 -6.00
N ASN A 64 -4.43 15.86 -6.38
CA ASN A 64 -5.80 16.32 -6.58
C ASN A 64 -6.66 16.19 -5.31
N GLY A 65 -6.13 15.56 -4.25
CA GLY A 65 -6.86 15.25 -3.03
C GLY A 65 -7.65 13.93 -3.10
N ASP A 66 -7.45 13.10 -4.12
CA ASP A 66 -8.07 11.78 -4.19
C ASP A 66 -7.39 10.83 -3.21
N LEU A 67 -8.19 9.99 -2.53
CA LEU A 67 -7.68 8.97 -1.61
C LEU A 67 -7.22 7.73 -2.38
N ILE A 68 -5.96 7.37 -2.19
CA ILE A 68 -5.33 6.19 -2.76
C ILE A 68 -5.06 5.18 -1.66
N LEU A 69 -5.41 3.92 -1.89
CA LEU A 69 -5.31 2.84 -0.92
C LEU A 69 -4.48 1.67 -1.47
N ALA A 70 -3.66 1.11 -0.62
CA ALA A 70 -3.03 -0.19 -0.83
C ALA A 70 -4.00 -1.28 -0.37
N GLN A 71 -4.66 -1.97 -1.29
CA GLN A 71 -5.70 -2.96 -1.03
C GLN A 71 -5.12 -4.37 -1.03
N HIS A 72 -5.07 -5.00 0.16
CA HIS A 72 -4.55 -6.36 0.30
C HIS A 72 -5.43 -7.39 -0.41
N GLY A 73 -6.74 -7.38 -0.13
CA GLY A 73 -7.67 -8.42 -0.61
C GLY A 73 -7.89 -8.38 -2.12
N ASP A 74 -8.03 -7.20 -2.70
CA ASP A 74 -8.15 -7.03 -4.15
C ASP A 74 -6.79 -6.98 -4.85
N ARG A 75 -5.69 -7.05 -4.09
CA ARG A 75 -4.30 -7.19 -4.59
C ARG A 75 -3.93 -6.07 -5.56
N ARG A 76 -4.23 -4.82 -5.17
CA ARG A 76 -4.04 -3.65 -6.05
C ARG A 76 -3.76 -2.36 -5.27
N VAL A 77 -3.23 -1.39 -5.97
CA VAL A 77 -3.31 0.02 -5.59
C VAL A 77 -4.55 0.60 -6.27
N ALA A 78 -5.41 1.23 -5.50
CA ALA A 78 -6.69 1.74 -5.97
C ALA A 78 -6.97 3.16 -5.50
N LYS A 79 -7.72 3.91 -6.33
CA LYS A 79 -8.26 5.22 -6.00
C LYS A 79 -9.72 5.08 -5.61
N LEU A 80 -10.12 5.71 -4.50
CA LEU A 80 -11.52 5.88 -4.15
C LEU A 80 -12.15 6.87 -5.14
N ILE A 81 -13.26 6.46 -5.78
CA ILE A 81 -13.93 7.29 -6.81
C ILE A 81 -14.83 8.34 -6.17
N ASP A 82 -15.58 7.95 -5.14
CA ASP A 82 -16.56 8.81 -4.50
C ASP A 82 -16.45 8.72 -2.96
N TRP A 83 -16.30 9.88 -2.32
CA TRP A 83 -16.19 10.01 -0.86
C TRP A 83 -17.55 9.92 -0.14
N ASP A 84 -18.65 10.20 -0.85
CA ASP A 84 -20.00 10.30 -0.30
C ASP A 84 -20.88 9.08 -0.61
N ASN A 85 -20.35 8.07 -1.31
CA ASN A 85 -21.10 6.89 -1.69
C ASN A 85 -21.24 5.90 -0.52
N GLU A 86 -22.45 5.43 -0.23
CA GLU A 86 -22.71 4.42 0.80
C GLU A 86 -21.97 3.09 0.52
N THR A 87 -21.73 2.79 -0.76
CA THR A 87 -20.93 1.64 -1.18
C THR A 87 -19.68 2.16 -1.87
N PRO A 88 -18.47 1.96 -1.29
CA PRO A 88 -17.23 2.45 -1.88
C PRO A 88 -16.99 1.87 -3.27
N GLU A 89 -16.68 2.73 -4.22
CA GLU A 89 -16.24 2.36 -5.57
C GLU A 89 -14.79 2.74 -5.77
N PHE A 90 -14.03 1.86 -6.44
CA PHE A 90 -12.60 2.03 -6.61
C PHE A 90 -12.17 1.88 -8.07
N GLU A 91 -11.33 2.80 -8.51
CA GLU A 91 -10.59 2.69 -9.76
C GLU A 91 -9.25 2.00 -9.50
N THR A 92 -8.93 0.94 -10.26
CA THR A 92 -7.62 0.28 -10.16
C THR A 92 -6.56 1.13 -10.84
N LEU A 93 -5.56 1.58 -10.08
CA LEU A 93 -4.38 2.27 -10.62
C LEU A 93 -3.28 1.28 -11.02
N ALA A 94 -3.03 0.27 -10.20
CA ALA A 94 -2.10 -0.82 -10.48
C ALA A 94 -2.60 -2.11 -9.83
N GLY A 95 -2.81 -3.18 -10.61
CA GLY A 95 -3.28 -4.47 -10.11
C GLY A 95 -2.38 -5.64 -10.52
N ARG A 96 -1.46 -5.39 -11.48
CA ARG A 96 -0.59 -6.45 -12.04
C ARG A 96 0.78 -5.91 -12.38
N TYR A 97 1.74 -6.83 -12.34
CA TYR A 97 3.06 -6.65 -12.94
C TYR A 97 3.40 -7.92 -13.74
N ASN A 98 3.80 -7.75 -15.02
CA ASN A 98 4.04 -8.86 -15.95
C ASN A 98 2.86 -9.86 -16.00
N ASP A 99 1.63 -9.38 -16.15
CA ASP A 99 0.36 -10.12 -16.18
C ASP A 99 -0.03 -10.87 -14.89
N LYS A 100 0.80 -10.83 -13.86
CA LYS A 100 0.58 -11.46 -12.55
C LYS A 100 0.02 -10.47 -11.54
N LEU A 101 -0.96 -10.91 -10.75
CA LEU A 101 -1.47 -10.11 -9.64
C LEU A 101 -0.36 -9.82 -8.62
N PHE A 102 -0.42 -8.64 -7.99
CA PHE A 102 0.42 -8.35 -6.83
C PHE A 102 0.16 -9.32 -5.69
N ASN A 103 1.06 -9.37 -4.70
CA ASN A 103 0.84 -10.16 -3.48
C ASN A 103 -0.25 -9.51 -2.62
N SER A 104 0.06 -8.39 -1.99
CA SER A 104 -0.85 -7.54 -1.22
C SER A 104 -0.20 -6.18 -0.99
N PRO A 105 -0.37 -5.21 -1.90
CA PRO A 105 0.20 -3.88 -1.75
C PRO A 105 -0.05 -3.33 -0.35
N ASN A 106 1.04 -2.89 0.33
CA ASN A 106 1.00 -2.62 1.76
C ASN A 106 1.08 -1.13 2.08
N ASP A 107 2.17 -0.47 1.75
CA ASP A 107 2.37 0.95 2.00
C ASP A 107 2.77 1.70 0.72
N LEU A 108 2.54 3.01 0.69
CA LEU A 108 2.67 3.77 -0.54
C LEU A 108 2.97 5.25 -0.26
N VAL A 109 3.75 5.86 -1.16
CA VAL A 109 4.11 7.27 -1.09
C VAL A 109 4.27 7.89 -2.47
N TYR A 110 3.76 9.11 -2.65
CA TYR A 110 3.98 9.89 -3.87
C TYR A 110 5.28 10.68 -3.82
N ALA A 111 5.98 10.71 -4.95
CA ALA A 111 6.99 11.73 -5.22
C ALA A 111 6.32 12.97 -5.85
N ASP A 112 7.00 14.12 -5.78
CA ASP A 112 6.50 15.40 -6.31
C ASP A 112 6.26 15.38 -7.83
N ASN A 113 6.96 14.50 -8.55
CA ASN A 113 6.78 14.31 -10.00
C ASN A 113 5.50 13.55 -10.37
N GLY A 114 4.79 13.01 -9.38
CA GLY A 114 3.57 12.24 -9.52
C GLY A 114 3.76 10.73 -9.67
N ASP A 115 4.98 10.22 -9.56
CA ASP A 115 5.24 8.78 -9.45
C ASP A 115 4.84 8.28 -8.06
N LEU A 116 4.21 7.11 -7.98
CA LEU A 116 3.81 6.47 -6.74
C LEU A 116 4.70 5.25 -6.47
N TYR A 117 5.35 5.24 -5.33
CA TYR A 117 6.13 4.09 -4.87
C TYR A 117 5.31 3.28 -3.89
N PHE A 118 5.38 1.95 -3.97
CA PHE A 118 4.64 1.08 -3.05
C PHE A 118 5.37 -0.25 -2.80
N THR A 119 5.08 -0.86 -1.66
CA THR A 119 5.57 -2.17 -1.25
C THR A 119 4.51 -3.24 -1.48
N ASP A 120 4.94 -4.47 -1.82
CA ASP A 120 4.06 -5.60 -2.12
C ASP A 120 4.45 -6.88 -1.36
N PRO A 121 4.43 -6.86 -0.01
CA PRO A 121 4.64 -8.05 0.79
C PRO A 121 3.42 -8.97 0.74
N PRO A 122 3.53 -10.22 1.22
CA PRO A 122 2.47 -11.22 1.10
C PRO A 122 1.47 -11.25 2.28
N TYR A 123 1.34 -10.17 3.07
CA TYR A 123 0.52 -10.17 4.29
C TYR A 123 -0.98 -10.42 4.06
N GLY A 124 -1.50 -10.04 2.90
CA GLY A 124 -2.89 -10.30 2.51
C GLY A 124 -3.27 -11.78 2.50
N PHE A 125 -2.28 -12.67 2.35
CA PHE A 125 -2.52 -14.13 2.42
C PHE A 125 -2.67 -14.67 3.85
N GLY A 126 -2.49 -13.83 4.88
CA GLY A 126 -2.50 -14.22 6.29
C GLY A 126 -1.15 -14.79 6.76
N LEU A 127 -0.92 -14.72 8.07
CA LEU A 127 0.39 -15.04 8.64
C LEU A 127 0.82 -16.51 8.45
N GLU A 128 -0.14 -17.44 8.45
CA GLU A 128 0.14 -18.86 8.27
C GLU A 128 0.53 -19.24 6.84
N LYS A 129 0.06 -18.47 5.86
CA LYS A 129 0.28 -18.72 4.43
C LYS A 129 1.19 -17.68 3.75
N LEU A 130 1.85 -16.87 4.54
CA LEU A 130 2.59 -15.69 4.11
C LEU A 130 3.46 -15.92 2.86
N LEU A 131 4.22 -17.02 2.82
CA LEU A 131 5.09 -17.36 1.70
C LEU A 131 4.63 -18.62 0.93
N THR A 132 3.57 -19.28 1.37
CA THR A 132 3.13 -20.60 0.87
C THR A 132 1.74 -20.60 0.22
N SER A 133 1.08 -19.45 0.16
CA SER A 133 -0.24 -19.35 -0.49
C SER A 133 -0.16 -19.76 -1.96
N GLU A 134 -1.09 -20.61 -2.39
CA GLU A 134 -1.25 -20.97 -3.80
C GLU A 134 -1.76 -19.81 -4.65
N LEU A 135 -2.30 -18.75 -4.02
CA LEU A 135 -2.72 -17.54 -4.69
C LEU A 135 -1.56 -16.59 -5.01
N LYS A 136 -0.36 -16.85 -4.47
CA LYS A 136 0.82 -16.01 -4.72
C LYS A 136 1.33 -16.19 -6.16
N GLU A 137 1.14 -15.17 -7.00
CA GLU A 137 1.56 -15.17 -8.40
C GLU A 137 2.93 -14.51 -8.62
N GLN A 138 3.23 -13.42 -7.87
CA GLN A 138 4.52 -12.76 -7.97
C GLN A 138 5.62 -13.63 -7.35
N PRO A 139 6.76 -13.82 -8.05
CA PRO A 139 7.87 -14.62 -7.52
C PRO A 139 8.59 -13.95 -6.35
N VAL A 140 8.45 -12.62 -6.22
CA VAL A 140 9.14 -11.79 -5.25
C VAL A 140 8.16 -11.00 -4.39
N ASN A 141 8.65 -10.43 -3.31
CA ASN A 141 7.96 -9.42 -2.52
C ASN A 141 8.58 -8.07 -2.89
N GLY A 142 7.98 -7.41 -3.88
CA GLY A 142 8.61 -6.30 -4.57
C GLY A 142 8.43 -4.94 -3.91
N VAL A 143 9.32 -4.02 -4.23
CA VAL A 143 9.08 -2.58 -4.16
C VAL A 143 8.89 -2.09 -5.58
N TYR A 144 7.80 -1.43 -5.84
CA TYR A 144 7.39 -1.02 -7.18
C TYR A 144 7.25 0.49 -7.28
N LYS A 145 7.30 0.98 -8.50
CA LYS A 145 6.92 2.32 -8.89
C LYS A 145 5.79 2.25 -9.92
N LEU A 146 4.69 2.94 -9.65
CA LEU A 146 3.69 3.29 -10.64
C LEU A 146 4.03 4.69 -11.16
N THR A 147 4.45 4.79 -12.41
CA THR A 147 4.77 6.07 -13.02
C THR A 147 3.51 6.91 -13.21
N LYS A 148 3.66 8.22 -13.30
CA LYS A 148 2.55 9.14 -13.64
C LYS A 148 1.84 8.76 -14.95
N SER A 149 2.52 8.07 -15.87
CA SER A 149 1.95 7.58 -17.13
C SER A 149 1.20 6.25 -17.01
N GLY A 150 1.19 5.61 -15.84
CA GLY A 150 0.49 4.35 -15.59
C GLY A 150 1.34 3.09 -15.80
N GLU A 151 2.64 3.22 -16.04
CA GLU A 151 3.55 2.08 -16.14
C GLU A 151 3.96 1.61 -14.73
N VAL A 152 3.96 0.27 -14.52
CA VAL A 152 4.48 -0.34 -13.29
C VAL A 152 5.89 -0.86 -13.51
N VAL A 153 6.81 -0.47 -12.64
CA VAL A 153 8.22 -0.85 -12.68
C VAL A 153 8.60 -1.52 -11.36
N LEU A 154 9.20 -2.71 -11.41
CA LEU A 154 9.82 -3.36 -10.24
C LEU A 154 11.18 -2.70 -9.99
N LEU A 155 11.38 -2.22 -8.77
CA LEU A 155 12.59 -1.52 -8.37
C LEU A 155 13.51 -2.34 -7.46
N VAL A 156 12.92 -3.10 -6.50
CA VAL A 156 13.65 -3.93 -5.53
C VAL A 156 12.92 -5.25 -5.37
N GLU A 157 13.65 -6.37 -5.38
CA GLU A 157 13.08 -7.72 -5.33
C GLU A 157 13.64 -8.60 -4.20
N ASP A 158 14.60 -8.09 -3.44
CA ASP A 158 15.39 -8.86 -2.48
C ASP A 158 15.24 -8.41 -1.03
N ILE A 159 14.22 -7.59 -0.72
CA ILE A 159 13.75 -7.33 0.64
C ILE A 159 12.67 -8.37 0.96
N LEU A 160 12.92 -9.23 1.96
CA LEU A 160 12.05 -10.39 2.21
C LEU A 160 10.61 -9.98 2.56
N LEU A 161 10.44 -9.00 3.43
CA LEU A 161 9.13 -8.50 3.86
C LEU A 161 9.11 -6.95 3.84
N PRO A 162 9.14 -6.34 2.64
CA PRO A 162 9.06 -4.88 2.54
C PRO A 162 7.71 -4.41 3.10
N ASN A 163 7.72 -3.40 3.96
CA ASN A 163 6.54 -2.91 4.65
C ASN A 163 6.40 -1.40 4.45
N GLY A 164 6.74 -0.57 5.44
CA GLY A 164 6.66 0.87 5.32
C GLY A 164 7.61 1.45 4.26
N ILE A 165 7.15 2.49 3.58
CA ILE A 165 7.90 3.20 2.55
C ILE A 165 7.78 4.71 2.74
N ALA A 166 8.87 5.44 2.58
CA ALA A 166 8.88 6.89 2.70
C ALA A 166 9.87 7.54 1.72
N ILE A 167 9.61 8.77 1.35
CA ILE A 167 10.51 9.61 0.53
C ILE A 167 10.99 10.78 1.36
N SER A 168 12.27 11.17 1.20
CA SER A 168 12.81 12.40 1.79
C SER A 168 12.12 13.65 1.21
N ASN A 169 12.08 14.74 2.00
CA ASN A 169 11.42 15.98 1.59
C ASN A 169 11.98 16.60 0.29
N ASP A 170 13.21 16.29 -0.07
CA ASP A 170 13.83 16.73 -1.32
C ASP A 170 13.62 15.76 -2.49
N ASN A 171 12.84 14.72 -2.29
CA ASN A 171 12.52 13.66 -3.25
C ASN A 171 13.73 12.90 -3.81
N LYS A 172 14.86 12.87 -3.08
CA LYS A 172 16.10 12.24 -3.55
C LYS A 172 16.36 10.87 -2.94
N THR A 173 15.73 10.56 -1.80
CA THR A 173 16.00 9.32 -1.07
C THR A 173 14.69 8.58 -0.80
N LEU A 174 14.65 7.30 -1.15
CA LEU A 174 13.59 6.37 -0.80
C LEU A 174 14.05 5.52 0.39
N TYR A 175 13.20 5.39 1.39
CA TYR A 175 13.38 4.52 2.54
C TYR A 175 12.37 3.39 2.50
N VAL A 176 12.83 2.16 2.72
CA VAL A 176 11.98 0.97 2.81
C VAL A 176 12.40 0.18 4.04
N ASN A 177 11.44 -0.12 4.93
CA ASN A 177 11.74 -1.03 6.04
C ASN A 177 11.40 -2.48 5.68
N SER A 178 12.18 -3.41 6.24
CA SER A 178 11.84 -4.83 6.32
C SER A 178 11.21 -5.11 7.68
N SER A 179 10.06 -5.78 7.69
CA SER A 179 9.43 -6.29 8.92
C SER A 179 9.76 -7.77 9.19
N ASP A 180 10.78 -8.30 8.52
CA ASP A 180 11.37 -9.59 8.86
C ASP A 180 11.95 -9.53 10.28
N VAL A 181 11.43 -10.38 11.16
CA VAL A 181 11.82 -10.40 12.59
C VAL A 181 13.27 -10.81 12.81
N GLU A 182 13.87 -11.53 11.87
CA GLU A 182 15.27 -11.94 11.93
C GLU A 182 16.21 -10.88 11.33
N TYR A 183 15.67 -9.99 10.48
CA TYR A 183 16.43 -8.96 9.81
C TYR A 183 15.65 -7.65 9.69
N PRO A 184 15.30 -7.02 10.82
CA PRO A 184 14.50 -5.79 10.83
C PRO A 184 15.39 -4.58 10.51
N ILE A 185 15.46 -4.21 9.24
CA ILE A 185 16.28 -3.09 8.76
C ILE A 185 15.46 -2.04 8.05
N ILE A 186 15.97 -0.82 8.01
CA ILE A 186 15.55 0.21 7.08
C ILE A 186 16.65 0.34 6.04
N THR A 187 16.27 0.17 4.78
CA THR A 187 17.16 0.37 3.64
C THR A 187 16.84 1.72 3.00
N LYS A 188 17.85 2.49 2.64
CA LYS A 188 17.71 3.71 1.84
C LYS A 188 18.31 3.52 0.46
N PHE A 189 17.79 4.28 -0.51
CA PHE A 189 18.20 4.30 -1.90
C PHE A 189 18.20 5.73 -2.41
N ASP A 190 19.13 6.08 -3.27
CA ASP A 190 19.05 7.30 -4.04
C ASP A 190 18.05 7.11 -5.19
N ILE A 191 17.13 8.06 -5.33
CA ILE A 191 16.18 8.12 -6.46
C ILE A 191 16.87 8.84 -7.62
N THR A 192 17.03 8.15 -8.73
CA THR A 192 17.66 8.68 -9.96
C THR A 192 16.74 8.53 -11.17
N GLU A 193 17.10 9.12 -12.29
CA GLU A 193 16.38 8.94 -13.56
C GLU A 193 16.42 7.48 -14.05
N ASN A 194 17.44 6.72 -13.64
CA ASN A 194 17.63 5.31 -14.02
C ASN A 194 16.94 4.32 -13.06
N GLY A 195 16.36 4.80 -11.95
CA GLY A 195 15.75 3.99 -10.89
C GLY A 195 16.35 4.26 -9.53
N LEU A 196 16.50 3.19 -8.72
CA LEU A 196 17.10 3.28 -7.38
C LEU A 196 18.57 2.85 -7.43
N GLU A 197 19.43 3.68 -6.87
CA GLU A 197 20.88 3.45 -6.80
C GLU A 197 21.39 3.58 -5.35
N ASN A 198 22.68 3.30 -5.13
CA ASN A 198 23.38 3.54 -3.86
C ASN A 198 22.65 2.99 -2.63
N ARG A 199 22.21 1.70 -2.73
CA ARG A 199 21.55 1.01 -1.62
C ARG A 199 22.45 0.95 -0.38
N GLU A 200 21.94 1.40 0.75
CA GLU A 200 22.60 1.34 2.06
C GLU A 200 21.61 0.95 3.17
N ILE A 201 22.11 0.28 4.21
CA ILE A 201 21.36 0.11 5.45
C ILE A 201 21.37 1.46 6.18
N PHE A 202 20.19 1.99 6.46
CA PHE A 202 20.01 3.25 7.17
C PHE A 202 19.90 3.04 8.68
N PHE A 203 19.23 1.92 9.09
CA PHE A 203 19.04 1.55 10.49
C PHE A 203 18.89 0.04 10.62
#